data_20d0573fa52d05ebf45ee622a1563eb6
#
_entry.id   20d0573fa52d05ebf45ee622a1563eb6
#
_cell.length_a   1.000
_cell.length_b   1.000
_cell.length_c   1.000
_cell.angle_alpha   90.00
_cell.angle_beta   90.00
_cell.angle_gamma   90.00
#
_symmetry.space_group_name_H-M   'P 1'
#
loop_
_entity.id
_entity.type
_entity.pdbx_description
1 polymer ?
#
loop_
_entity_poly.entity_id
_entity_poly.type
_entity_poly.pdbx_seq_one_letter_code
_entity_poly.pdbx_strand_id
1 'polypeptide(L)'
;MDASIAYYLDALGFELRWRVGDGFACVAREECSIFLTNDNQSQPRIWVWIGVGDVRALHGQYVTSGAKIRNPPNNFEWALEMQVEDLDGNVLRIGSDPEKDKPLGVWRDGDGIRWRHLGNQRYERVG
;
A
#
# COMPACT_ATOMS: atom_id res chain seq x y z
N MET A 1 -16.15 6.13 -9.20
CA MET A 1 -16.07 4.68 -8.89
C MET A 1 -15.37 3.88 -9.99
N ASP A 2 -15.73 4.07 -11.24
CA ASP A 2 -15.11 3.29 -12.33
C ASP A 2 -13.59 3.41 -12.39
N ALA A 3 -13.06 4.61 -12.25
CA ALA A 3 -11.60 4.84 -12.26
C ALA A 3 -10.90 4.14 -11.10
N SER A 4 -11.49 4.17 -9.91
CA SER A 4 -10.92 3.49 -8.74
C SER A 4 -10.93 1.98 -8.89
N ILE A 5 -12.04 1.41 -9.37
CA ILE A 5 -12.11 -0.03 -9.65
C ILE A 5 -11.05 -0.42 -10.68
N ALA A 6 -10.96 0.31 -11.80
CA ALA A 6 -9.97 0.03 -12.83
C ALA A 6 -8.54 0.09 -12.28
N TYR A 7 -8.23 1.04 -11.42
CA TYR A 7 -6.93 1.16 -10.81
C TYR A 7 -6.60 -0.05 -9.92
N TYR A 8 -7.55 -0.47 -9.07
CA TYR A 8 -7.33 -1.66 -8.23
C TYR A 8 -7.15 -2.93 -9.06
N LEU A 9 -7.89 -3.08 -10.16
CA LEU A 9 -7.79 -4.25 -11.02
C LEU A 9 -6.52 -4.22 -11.87
N ASP A 10 -6.29 -3.12 -12.59
CA ASP A 10 -5.26 -3.05 -13.63
C ASP A 10 -3.88 -2.75 -13.07
N ALA A 11 -3.79 -1.84 -12.10
CA ALA A 11 -2.51 -1.44 -11.51
C ALA A 11 -2.14 -2.28 -10.29
N LEU A 12 -3.10 -2.58 -9.42
CA LEU A 12 -2.82 -3.24 -8.14
C LEU A 12 -3.06 -4.75 -8.15
N GLY A 13 -3.67 -5.28 -9.22
CA GLY A 13 -3.86 -6.71 -9.36
C GLY A 13 -4.95 -7.31 -8.49
N PHE A 14 -5.93 -6.50 -8.12
CA PHE A 14 -7.11 -6.96 -7.39
C PHE A 14 -8.17 -7.48 -8.36
N GLU A 15 -9.13 -8.23 -7.84
CA GLU A 15 -10.30 -8.71 -8.58
C GLU A 15 -11.56 -8.00 -8.07
N LEU A 16 -12.49 -7.68 -8.98
CA LEU A 16 -13.79 -7.17 -8.59
C LEU A 16 -14.64 -8.32 -8.08
N ARG A 17 -15.03 -8.28 -6.81
CA ARG A 17 -15.89 -9.30 -6.20
C ARG A 17 -17.36 -9.02 -6.46
N TRP A 18 -17.78 -7.77 -6.25
CA TRP A 18 -19.14 -7.34 -6.49
C TRP A 18 -19.19 -5.81 -6.56
N ARG A 19 -20.26 -5.31 -7.15
CA ARG A 19 -20.50 -3.88 -7.28
C ARG A 19 -21.99 -3.61 -7.16
N VAL A 20 -22.36 -2.54 -6.45
CA VAL A 20 -23.74 -2.05 -6.33
C VAL A 20 -23.77 -0.63 -6.89
N GLY A 21 -24.21 -0.47 -8.13
CA GLY A 21 -24.24 0.83 -8.80
C GLY A 21 -22.88 1.52 -8.83
N ASP A 22 -22.88 2.83 -8.67
CA ASP A 22 -21.66 3.63 -8.63
C ASP A 22 -21.22 4.01 -7.22
N GLY A 23 -21.93 3.53 -6.21
CA GLY A 23 -21.70 3.95 -4.83
C GLY A 23 -20.91 2.98 -3.96
N PHE A 24 -20.87 1.71 -4.32
CA PHE A 24 -20.28 0.70 -3.46
C PHE A 24 -19.73 -0.48 -4.26
N ALA A 25 -18.53 -0.92 -3.92
CA ALA A 25 -17.90 -2.07 -4.57
C ALA A 25 -16.96 -2.78 -3.61
N CYS A 26 -16.69 -4.04 -3.89
CA CYS A 26 -15.69 -4.81 -3.18
C CYS A 26 -14.64 -5.31 -4.18
N VAL A 27 -13.39 -4.98 -3.92
CA VAL A 27 -12.25 -5.54 -4.63
C VAL A 27 -11.46 -6.43 -3.68
N ALA A 28 -10.87 -7.49 -4.20
CA ALA A 28 -10.16 -8.45 -3.35
C ALA A 28 -8.92 -8.97 -4.05
N ARG A 29 -7.93 -9.32 -3.23
CA ARG A 29 -6.73 -10.04 -3.66
C ARG A 29 -6.48 -11.13 -2.63
N GLU A 30 -6.53 -12.39 -3.06
CA GLU A 30 -6.42 -13.54 -2.16
C GLU A 30 -7.47 -13.44 -1.05
N GLU A 31 -7.06 -13.39 0.21
CA GLU A 31 -7.98 -13.30 1.35
C GLU A 31 -8.25 -11.86 1.80
N CYS A 32 -7.63 -10.88 1.14
CA CYS A 32 -7.81 -9.47 1.48
C CYS A 32 -8.94 -8.86 0.65
N SER A 33 -9.91 -8.26 1.33
CA SER A 33 -11.02 -7.55 0.68
C SER A 33 -11.02 -6.09 1.09
N ILE A 34 -11.27 -5.20 0.12
CA ILE A 34 -11.37 -3.76 0.35
C ILE A 34 -12.70 -3.28 -0.18
N PHE A 35 -13.44 -2.55 0.64
CA PHE A 35 -14.68 -1.92 0.22
C PHE A 35 -14.38 -0.51 -0.27
N LEU A 36 -14.87 -0.19 -1.46
CA LEU A 36 -14.79 1.14 -2.07
C LEU A 36 -16.16 1.79 -1.99
N THR A 37 -16.23 3.00 -1.49
CA THR A 37 -17.49 3.71 -1.34
C THR A 37 -17.37 5.17 -1.76
N ASN A 38 -18.43 5.70 -2.36
CA ASN A 38 -18.56 7.11 -2.72
C ASN A 38 -19.28 7.94 -1.68
N ASP A 39 -19.88 7.30 -0.67
CA ASP A 39 -20.68 8.04 0.29
C ASP A 39 -19.79 8.62 1.41
N ASN A 40 -20.41 9.40 2.30
CA ASN A 40 -19.71 10.08 3.37
C ASN A 40 -19.54 9.23 4.63
N GLN A 41 -19.70 7.92 4.52
CA GLN A 41 -19.62 7.03 5.68
C GLN A 41 -18.19 6.72 6.09
N SER A 42 -17.23 6.87 5.17
CA SER A 42 -15.83 6.60 5.45
C SER A 42 -15.02 7.88 5.51
N GLN A 43 -13.97 7.86 6.32
CA GLN A 43 -13.00 8.94 6.36
C GLN A 43 -12.12 8.86 5.11
N PRO A 44 -11.81 9.99 4.44
CA PRO A 44 -10.87 9.98 3.33
C PRO A 44 -9.44 9.73 3.81
N ARG A 45 -8.61 9.19 2.92
CA ARG A 45 -7.17 8.99 3.15
C ARG A 45 -6.87 8.05 4.30
N ILE A 46 -7.48 6.89 4.28
CA ILE A 46 -7.20 5.85 5.27
C ILE A 46 -5.92 5.09 4.91
N TRP A 47 -5.37 4.41 5.91
CA TRP A 47 -4.23 3.51 5.76
C TRP A 47 -4.69 2.08 6.01
N VAL A 48 -4.29 1.16 5.14
CA VAL A 48 -4.66 -0.25 5.23
C VAL A 48 -3.38 -1.08 5.19
N TRP A 49 -3.26 -2.05 6.09
CA TRP A 49 -2.17 -3.01 6.07
C TRP A 49 -2.56 -4.27 5.31
N ILE A 50 -1.70 -4.72 4.40
CA ILE A 50 -1.90 -5.93 3.63
C ILE A 50 -0.64 -6.79 3.71
N GLY A 51 -0.77 -8.00 4.27
CA GLY A 51 0.32 -8.96 4.28
C GLY A 51 0.37 -9.77 2.99
N VAL A 52 1.56 -9.95 2.43
CA VAL A 52 1.79 -10.76 1.22
C VAL A 52 2.99 -11.69 1.44
N GLY A 53 3.13 -12.69 0.59
CA GLY A 53 4.24 -13.64 0.69
C GLY A 53 5.57 -13.07 0.24
N ASP A 54 5.58 -12.26 -0.82
CA ASP A 54 6.80 -11.69 -1.41
C ASP A 54 6.53 -10.28 -1.91
N VAL A 55 6.80 -9.28 -1.07
CA VAL A 55 6.56 -7.89 -1.42
C VAL A 55 7.50 -7.38 -2.51
N ARG A 56 8.71 -7.92 -2.63
CA ARG A 56 9.63 -7.49 -3.68
C ARG A 56 9.14 -7.91 -5.06
N ALA A 57 8.61 -9.12 -5.19
CA ALA A 57 8.01 -9.58 -6.45
C ALA A 57 6.79 -8.74 -6.80
N LEU A 58 5.94 -8.46 -5.84
CA LEU A 58 4.76 -7.61 -6.04
C LEU A 58 5.14 -6.18 -6.43
N HIS A 59 6.18 -5.62 -5.80
CA HIS A 59 6.70 -4.30 -6.17
C HIS A 59 7.13 -4.26 -7.64
N GLY A 60 7.84 -5.28 -8.12
CA GLY A 60 8.22 -5.37 -9.53
C GLY A 60 7.02 -5.37 -10.46
N GLN A 61 5.97 -6.10 -10.12
CA GLN A 61 4.71 -6.09 -10.88
C GLN A 61 4.06 -4.71 -10.87
N TYR A 62 4.05 -4.04 -9.72
CA TYR A 62 3.43 -2.72 -9.57
C TYR A 62 4.17 -1.62 -10.33
N VAL A 63 5.49 -1.67 -10.37
CA VAL A 63 6.28 -0.75 -11.20
C VAL A 63 5.88 -0.89 -12.67
N THR A 64 5.71 -2.11 -13.15
CA THR A 64 5.33 -2.37 -14.54
C THR A 64 3.88 -1.97 -14.82
N SER A 65 2.96 -2.20 -13.88
CA SER A 65 1.52 -1.94 -14.08
C SER A 65 1.11 -0.49 -13.86
N GLY A 66 2.01 0.37 -13.43
CA GLY A 66 1.73 1.80 -13.24
C GLY A 66 1.10 2.16 -11.91
N ALA A 67 1.26 1.32 -10.88
CA ALA A 67 0.82 1.66 -9.53
C ALA A 67 1.60 2.86 -8.98
N LYS A 68 0.94 3.69 -8.19
CA LYS A 68 1.56 4.86 -7.58
C LYS A 68 2.33 4.45 -6.33
N ILE A 69 3.62 4.23 -6.46
CA ILE A 69 4.49 3.82 -5.36
C ILE A 69 4.88 5.06 -4.55
N ARG A 70 4.45 5.11 -3.30
CA ARG A 70 4.85 6.16 -2.37
C ARG A 70 6.22 5.90 -1.76
N ASN A 71 6.43 4.66 -1.31
CA ASN A 71 7.71 4.19 -0.80
C ASN A 71 7.98 2.79 -1.36
N PRO A 72 9.14 2.55 -1.98
CA PRO A 72 9.50 1.20 -2.40
C PRO A 72 9.74 0.31 -1.19
N PRO A 73 9.91 -1.01 -1.35
CA PRO A 73 10.16 -1.89 -0.22
C PRO A 73 11.35 -1.45 0.61
N ASN A 74 11.11 -1.26 1.90
CA ASN A 74 12.11 -0.94 2.90
C ASN A 74 12.00 -1.93 4.05
N ASN A 75 13.14 -2.31 4.60
CA ASN A 75 13.17 -3.25 5.70
C ASN A 75 12.96 -2.52 7.03
N PHE A 76 12.02 -3.04 7.81
CA PHE A 76 11.72 -2.55 9.17
C PHE A 76 11.78 -3.73 10.13
N GLU A 77 11.72 -3.45 11.42
CA GLU A 77 11.73 -4.53 12.43
C GLU A 77 10.53 -5.46 12.30
N TRP A 78 9.37 -4.92 11.89
CA TRP A 78 8.11 -5.66 11.79
C TRP A 78 7.86 -6.27 10.42
N ALA A 79 8.46 -5.74 9.35
CA ALA A 79 8.19 -6.22 7.99
C ALA A 79 9.13 -5.60 6.97
N LEU A 80 9.26 -6.26 5.83
CA LEU A 80 9.71 -5.63 4.59
C LEU A 80 8.46 -5.04 3.93
N GLU A 81 8.35 -3.72 3.89
CA GLU A 81 7.11 -3.02 3.60
C GLU A 81 7.27 -1.98 2.51
N MET A 82 6.32 -1.91 1.59
CA MET A 82 6.16 -0.79 0.66
C MET A 82 4.86 -0.05 0.93
N GLN A 83 4.76 1.17 0.40
CA GLN A 83 3.54 1.97 0.48
C GLN A 83 3.10 2.34 -0.92
N VAL A 84 1.83 2.06 -1.21
CA VAL A 84 1.20 2.33 -2.50
C VAL A 84 -0.03 3.21 -2.26
N GLU A 85 -0.18 4.24 -3.08
CA GLU A 85 -1.37 5.09 -3.00
C GLU A 85 -2.42 4.64 -4.00
N ASP A 86 -3.69 4.76 -3.63
CA ASP A 86 -4.78 4.65 -4.59
C ASP A 86 -5.12 6.03 -5.17
N LEU A 87 -6.14 6.09 -6.05
CA LEU A 87 -6.50 7.35 -6.72
C LEU A 87 -7.07 8.40 -5.76
N ASP A 88 -7.58 7.99 -4.61
CA ASP A 88 -8.20 8.88 -3.63
C ASP A 88 -7.24 9.28 -2.51
N GLY A 89 -5.98 8.88 -2.60
CA GLY A 89 -4.96 9.19 -1.60
C GLY A 89 -4.95 8.26 -0.40
N ASN A 90 -5.69 7.15 -0.44
CA ASN A 90 -5.57 6.11 0.57
C ASN A 90 -4.22 5.41 0.43
N VAL A 91 -3.62 5.01 1.54
CA VAL A 91 -2.31 4.37 1.55
C VAL A 91 -2.45 2.89 1.87
N LEU A 92 -1.99 2.06 0.95
CA LEU A 92 -1.89 0.63 1.16
C LEU A 92 -0.47 0.32 1.64
N ARG A 93 -0.35 -0.13 2.87
CA ARG A 93 0.92 -0.58 3.44
C ARG A 93 1.00 -2.08 3.20
N ILE A 94 1.87 -2.50 2.31
CA ILE A 94 1.95 -3.87 1.84
C ILE A 94 3.31 -4.45 2.24
N GLY A 95 3.30 -5.54 2.97
CA GLY A 95 4.53 -6.11 3.49
C GLY A 95 4.56 -7.62 3.57
N SER A 96 5.78 -8.14 3.59
CA SER A 96 6.11 -9.52 3.87
C SER A 96 7.03 -9.56 5.10
N ASP A 97 7.49 -10.75 5.47
CA ASP A 97 8.37 -10.90 6.62
C ASP A 97 9.63 -10.03 6.50
N PRO A 98 10.12 -9.48 7.62
CA PRO A 98 11.31 -8.65 7.58
C PRO A 98 12.56 -9.45 7.18
N GLU A 99 13.50 -8.76 6.54
CA GLU A 99 14.81 -9.32 6.21
C GLU A 99 15.74 -9.11 7.39
N LYS A 100 15.89 -10.14 8.24
CA LYS A 100 16.56 -10.02 9.54
C LYS A 100 18.03 -9.61 9.46
N ASP A 101 18.70 -9.99 8.37
CA ASP A 101 20.14 -9.74 8.22
C ASP A 101 20.44 -8.50 7.37
N LYS A 102 19.43 -7.68 7.09
CA LYS A 102 19.57 -6.49 6.28
C LYS A 102 19.39 -5.22 7.11
N PRO A 103 20.02 -4.12 6.71
CA PRO A 103 19.82 -2.83 7.39
C PRO A 103 18.37 -2.39 7.36
N LEU A 104 17.98 -1.63 8.37
CA LEU A 104 16.68 -0.98 8.39
C LEU A 104 16.66 0.16 7.38
N GLY A 105 15.50 0.39 6.78
CA GLY A 105 15.40 1.28 5.65
C GLY A 105 15.10 2.73 5.99
N VAL A 106 14.99 3.52 4.94
CA VAL A 106 14.57 4.92 4.97
C VAL A 106 13.18 5.00 4.36
N TRP A 107 12.28 5.69 5.01
CA TRP A 107 10.91 5.87 4.49
C TRP A 107 10.58 7.36 4.39
N ARG A 108 9.59 7.65 3.57
CA ARG A 108 9.14 9.03 3.32
C ARG A 108 7.76 9.22 3.94
N ASP A 109 7.60 10.28 4.71
CA ASP A 109 6.31 10.60 5.33
C ASP A 109 5.38 11.36 4.35
N GLY A 110 4.20 11.74 4.85
CA GLY A 110 3.20 12.45 4.05
C GLY A 110 3.65 13.82 3.55
N ASP A 111 4.63 14.43 4.20
CA ASP A 111 5.20 15.72 3.82
C ASP A 111 6.44 15.58 2.94
N GLY A 112 6.79 14.36 2.55
CA GLY A 112 7.97 14.07 1.73
C GLY A 112 9.28 14.06 2.50
N ILE A 113 9.25 14.16 3.82
CA ILE A 113 10.45 14.12 4.66
C ILE A 113 10.90 12.67 4.80
N ARG A 114 12.19 12.44 4.62
CA ARG A 114 12.78 11.10 4.73
C ARG A 114 13.27 10.85 6.15
N TRP A 115 12.95 9.65 6.64
CA TRP A 115 13.30 9.20 7.98
C TRP A 115 14.05 7.88 7.88
N ARG A 116 15.16 7.76 8.61
CA ARG A 116 15.88 6.50 8.75
C ARG A 116 15.42 5.80 10.02
N HIS A 117 15.06 4.53 9.92
CA HIS A 117 14.70 3.71 11.06
C HIS A 117 15.98 3.25 11.76
N LEU A 118 16.09 3.52 13.07
CA LEU A 118 17.28 3.16 13.88
C LEU A 118 17.07 1.92 14.75
N GLY A 119 15.87 1.31 14.70
CA GLY A 119 15.50 0.24 15.62
C GLY A 119 14.91 0.77 16.93
N ASN A 120 14.21 -0.10 17.67
CA ASN A 120 13.59 0.26 18.95
C ASN A 120 12.68 1.49 18.88
N GLN A 121 11.93 1.62 17.79
CA GLN A 121 11.01 2.74 17.52
C GLN A 121 11.71 4.11 17.50
N ARG A 122 12.99 4.15 17.19
CA ARG A 122 13.73 5.40 17.02
C ARG A 122 13.95 5.70 15.54
N TYR A 123 13.89 6.99 15.22
CA TYR A 123 14.03 7.49 13.86
C TYR A 123 14.92 8.72 13.83
N GLU A 124 15.61 8.94 12.70
CA GLU A 124 16.33 10.18 12.46
C GLU A 124 15.94 10.74 11.09
N ARG A 125 15.86 12.06 11.01
CA ARG A 125 15.60 12.76 9.76
C ARG A 125 16.81 12.65 8.84
N VAL A 126 16.58 12.35 7.56
CA VAL A 126 17.64 12.21 6.56
C VAL A 126 17.61 13.41 5.62
N GLY A 127 18.68 14.18 5.65
CA GLY A 127 18.91 15.28 4.71
C GLY A 127 18.02 16.46 4.86
#